data_6156f5ecdb4dd550e92af243c1ac0bc7
#
_entry.id   6156f5ecdb4dd550e92af243c1ac0bc7
#
_cell.length_a   1.000
_cell.length_b   1.000
_cell.length_c   1.000
_cell.angle_alpha   90.00
_cell.angle_beta   90.00
_cell.angle_gamma   90.00
#
_symmetry.space_group_name_H-M   'P 1'
#
loop_
_entity.id
_entity.type
_entity.pdbx_description
1 polymer ?
#
loop_
_entity_poly.entity_id
_entity_poly.type
_entity_poly.pdbx_seq_one_letter_code
_entity_poly.pdbx_strand_id
1 'polypeptide(L)'
;MIFATSDLHGYPPERFQDLLSKAEFGSSDHLYVIGDVIDRNGDGGVAMLRWMMREPNVTLLRGNHEEMMLDCDFLFTMDAAALSVKELNAKQEHDLFFWHRNGGMTTIANLMNLNESEPEELIILLDYVQSAPVCAEVTVPMKQFVLVHGGFTGFRPEKPLQEYDQRDLVWTRPYITERYWDDRLVILGHTPTEYYGNKGRAFVTPTWIDIDTGAAGGGSPMLLRLDDLAEFYL
;
A
#
# COMPACT_ATOMS: atom_id res chain seq x y z
N MET A 1 -10.41 -18.07 2.72
CA MET A 1 -10.88 -16.79 3.31
C MET A 1 -10.17 -15.64 2.61
N ILE A 2 -10.65 -14.40 2.75
CA ILE A 2 -10.04 -13.21 2.16
C ILE A 2 -9.61 -12.26 3.27
N PHE A 3 -8.36 -11.81 3.21
CA PHE A 3 -7.77 -10.91 4.20
C PHE A 3 -7.32 -9.60 3.55
N ALA A 4 -7.25 -8.54 4.34
CA ALA A 4 -6.72 -7.24 3.95
C ALA A 4 -5.76 -6.71 5.02
N THR A 5 -4.71 -6.02 4.59
CA THR A 5 -3.79 -5.23 5.42
C THR A 5 -3.40 -3.97 4.65
N SER A 6 -2.79 -3.00 5.31
CA SER A 6 -2.40 -1.73 4.72
C SER A 6 -1.19 -1.13 5.42
N ASP A 7 -0.50 -0.20 4.76
CA ASP A 7 0.50 0.69 5.35
C ASP A 7 1.62 -0.04 6.10
N LEU A 8 2.28 -0.99 5.43
CA LEU A 8 3.36 -1.80 6.01
C LEU A 8 4.64 -0.99 6.24
N HIS A 9 4.95 -0.04 5.35
CA HIS A 9 6.06 0.91 5.47
C HIS A 9 7.38 0.28 5.94
N GLY A 10 7.86 -0.74 5.22
CA GLY A 10 9.09 -1.42 5.57
C GLY A 10 8.98 -2.29 6.83
N TYR A 11 7.76 -2.71 7.21
CA TYR A 11 7.57 -3.66 8.30
C TYR A 11 8.30 -4.98 8.00
N PRO A 12 9.02 -5.58 8.97
CA PRO A 12 9.82 -6.77 8.72
C PRO A 12 8.97 -7.96 8.24
N PRO A 13 9.33 -8.62 7.11
CA PRO A 13 8.57 -9.75 6.59
C PRO A 13 8.39 -10.89 7.60
N GLU A 14 9.42 -11.19 8.40
CA GLU A 14 9.36 -12.27 9.40
C GLU A 14 8.27 -11.99 10.45
N ARG A 15 8.16 -10.75 10.92
CA ARG A 15 7.12 -10.36 11.86
C ARG A 15 5.72 -10.32 11.21
N PHE A 16 5.66 -9.99 9.93
CA PHE A 16 4.41 -10.07 9.20
C PHE A 16 3.95 -11.52 9.02
N GLN A 17 4.88 -12.46 8.81
CA GLN A 17 4.59 -13.90 8.81
C GLN A 17 4.03 -14.40 10.17
N ASP A 18 4.50 -13.85 11.29
CA ASP A 18 3.92 -14.16 12.61
C ASP A 18 2.45 -13.74 12.69
N LEU A 19 2.11 -12.56 12.10
CA LEU A 19 0.74 -12.07 12.05
C LEU A 19 -0.14 -12.95 11.13
N LEU A 20 0.37 -13.35 9.97
CA LEU A 20 -0.31 -14.28 9.07
C LEU A 20 -0.56 -15.65 9.74
N SER A 21 0.46 -16.15 10.45
CA SER A 21 0.36 -17.42 11.19
C SER A 21 -0.69 -17.34 12.32
N LYS A 22 -0.75 -16.22 13.02
CA LYS A 22 -1.76 -15.98 14.06
C LYS A 22 -3.18 -15.93 13.51
N ALA A 23 -3.34 -15.47 12.27
CA ALA A 23 -4.61 -15.45 11.54
C ALA A 23 -4.94 -16.79 10.86
N GLU A 24 -4.06 -17.80 11.00
CA GLU A 24 -4.16 -19.11 10.32
C GLU A 24 -4.25 -18.97 8.78
N PHE A 25 -3.59 -17.94 8.23
CA PHE A 25 -3.56 -17.70 6.78
C PHE A 25 -2.80 -18.81 6.06
N GLY A 26 -3.40 -19.38 5.03
CA GLY A 26 -2.82 -20.49 4.26
C GLY A 26 -2.97 -20.32 2.75
N SER A 27 -2.48 -21.29 2.00
CA SER A 27 -2.43 -21.25 0.53
C SER A 27 -3.80 -21.20 -0.17
N SER A 28 -4.88 -21.56 0.54
CA SER A 28 -6.26 -21.46 0.04
C SER A 28 -6.91 -20.10 0.29
N ASP A 29 -6.24 -19.24 1.06
CA ASP A 29 -6.72 -17.92 1.39
C ASP A 29 -6.14 -16.89 0.42
N HIS A 30 -6.69 -15.68 0.41
CA HIS A 30 -6.18 -14.58 -0.41
C HIS A 30 -5.95 -13.33 0.45
N LEU A 31 -4.80 -12.66 0.27
CA LEU A 31 -4.45 -11.44 0.96
C LEU A 31 -4.41 -10.27 -0.03
N TYR A 32 -5.10 -9.20 0.30
CA TYR A 32 -4.92 -7.88 -0.32
C TYR A 32 -4.07 -6.99 0.58
N VAL A 33 -2.99 -6.44 0.02
CA VAL A 33 -2.18 -5.41 0.67
C VAL A 33 -2.55 -4.08 0.03
N ILE A 34 -3.21 -3.21 0.80
CA ILE A 34 -3.86 -1.99 0.31
C ILE A 34 -2.86 -0.81 0.37
N GLY A 35 -1.76 -0.94 -0.37
CA GLY A 35 -0.74 0.09 -0.56
C GLY A 35 0.17 0.37 0.62
N ASP A 36 1.13 1.25 0.34
CA ASP A 36 2.14 1.77 1.28
C ASP A 36 2.96 0.65 1.94
N VAL A 37 3.46 -0.27 1.11
CA VAL A 37 4.38 -1.33 1.53
C VAL A 37 5.76 -0.76 1.83
N ILE A 38 6.16 0.25 1.04
CA ILE A 38 7.51 0.80 1.02
C ILE A 38 7.68 2.02 1.93
N ASP A 39 8.93 2.45 2.05
CA ASP A 39 9.42 3.64 2.75
C ASP A 39 9.46 3.55 4.28
N ARG A 40 10.10 4.54 4.86
CA ARG A 40 10.19 4.87 6.30
C ARG A 40 11.03 3.90 7.12
N ASN A 41 10.65 2.63 7.23
CA ASN A 41 11.30 1.69 8.17
C ASN A 41 12.09 0.59 7.45
N GLY A 42 12.87 -0.15 8.21
CA GLY A 42 13.57 -1.35 7.78
C GLY A 42 14.44 -1.15 6.55
N ASP A 43 14.24 -2.01 5.57
CA ASP A 43 14.88 -1.95 4.24
C ASP A 43 14.06 -1.14 3.22
N GLY A 44 13.11 -0.34 3.68
CA GLY A 44 12.20 0.39 2.82
C GLY A 44 11.14 -0.49 2.16
N GLY A 45 10.88 -1.69 2.68
CA GLY A 45 9.85 -2.61 2.18
C GLY A 45 10.26 -3.45 0.96
N VAL A 46 11.52 -3.37 0.53
CA VAL A 46 12.02 -4.12 -0.65
C VAL A 46 11.89 -5.63 -0.44
N ALA A 47 12.27 -6.15 0.73
CA ALA A 47 12.12 -7.57 1.05
C ALA A 47 10.64 -8.00 1.10
N MET A 48 9.75 -7.13 1.55
CA MET A 48 8.30 -7.39 1.56
C MET A 48 7.75 -7.47 0.12
N LEU A 49 8.11 -6.55 -0.76
CA LEU A 49 7.72 -6.60 -2.17
C LEU A 49 8.26 -7.88 -2.84
N ARG A 50 9.54 -8.24 -2.61
CA ARG A 50 10.13 -9.49 -3.12
C ARG A 50 9.40 -10.74 -2.64
N TRP A 51 8.92 -10.75 -1.40
CA TRP A 51 8.08 -11.82 -0.88
C TRP A 51 6.71 -11.84 -1.60
N MET A 52 6.01 -10.71 -1.66
CA MET A 52 4.70 -10.61 -2.30
C MET A 52 4.70 -11.06 -3.76
N MET A 53 5.74 -10.73 -4.53
CA MET A 53 5.90 -11.15 -5.94
C MET A 53 5.93 -12.68 -6.11
N ARG A 54 6.32 -13.44 -5.07
CA ARG A 54 6.45 -14.89 -5.09
C ARG A 54 5.20 -15.61 -4.59
N GLU A 55 4.28 -14.88 -3.97
CA GLU A 55 3.07 -15.43 -3.38
C GLU A 55 1.86 -15.22 -4.31
N PRO A 56 1.38 -16.30 -4.99
CA PRO A 56 0.32 -16.15 -5.99
C PRO A 56 -1.04 -15.78 -5.39
N ASN A 57 -1.20 -15.92 -4.08
CA ASN A 57 -2.40 -15.59 -3.33
C ASN A 57 -2.27 -14.26 -2.55
N VAL A 58 -1.31 -13.41 -2.92
CA VAL A 58 -1.15 -12.05 -2.40
C VAL A 58 -1.28 -11.05 -3.55
N THR A 59 -2.14 -10.06 -3.38
CA THR A 59 -2.36 -8.98 -4.35
C THR A 59 -1.99 -7.65 -3.73
N LEU A 60 -1.06 -6.94 -4.37
CA LEU A 60 -0.76 -5.54 -4.07
C LEU A 60 -1.81 -4.64 -4.71
N LEU A 61 -2.36 -3.70 -3.97
CA LEU A 61 -2.94 -2.47 -4.49
C LEU A 61 -1.93 -1.34 -4.27
N ARG A 62 -1.79 -0.41 -5.23
CA ARG A 62 -0.86 0.70 -5.05
C ARG A 62 -1.40 1.72 -4.05
N GLY A 63 -0.50 2.18 -3.17
CA GLY A 63 -0.68 3.38 -2.36
C GLY A 63 0.08 4.58 -2.95
N ASN A 64 0.04 5.69 -2.27
CA ASN A 64 0.74 6.89 -2.71
C ASN A 64 2.27 6.76 -2.60
N HIS A 65 2.80 5.90 -1.75
CA HIS A 65 4.24 5.65 -1.67
C HIS A 65 4.74 4.88 -2.89
N GLU A 66 4.02 3.90 -3.37
CA GLU A 66 4.33 3.23 -4.63
C GLU A 66 4.24 4.19 -5.84
N GLU A 67 3.27 5.11 -5.87
CA GLU A 67 3.18 6.14 -6.91
C GLU A 67 4.41 7.07 -6.90
N MET A 68 4.86 7.52 -5.71
CA MET A 68 6.08 8.34 -5.58
C MET A 68 7.32 7.60 -6.07
N MET A 69 7.44 6.30 -5.80
CA MET A 69 8.52 5.46 -6.31
C MET A 69 8.50 5.39 -7.84
N LEU A 70 7.33 5.15 -8.43
CA LEU A 70 7.16 5.09 -9.89
C LEU A 70 7.43 6.44 -10.58
N ASP A 71 7.05 7.55 -9.97
CA ASP A 71 7.40 8.90 -10.45
C ASP A 71 8.92 9.15 -10.46
N CYS A 72 9.68 8.37 -9.68
CA CYS A 72 11.13 8.43 -9.56
C CYS A 72 11.86 7.23 -10.22
N ASP A 73 11.22 6.45 -11.07
CA ASP A 73 11.80 5.26 -11.73
C ASP A 73 13.07 5.58 -12.54
N PHE A 74 13.22 6.83 -13.01
CA PHE A 74 14.43 7.33 -13.70
C PHE A 74 15.70 7.11 -12.87
N LEU A 75 15.64 7.03 -11.55
CA LEU A 75 16.78 6.74 -10.67
C LEU A 75 17.35 5.34 -10.90
N PHE A 76 16.53 4.42 -11.34
CA PHE A 76 16.88 2.99 -11.46
C PHE A 76 17.05 2.55 -12.93
N THR A 77 16.47 3.30 -13.86
CA THR A 77 16.50 2.97 -15.29
C THR A 77 17.66 3.67 -16.04
N MET A 78 18.32 4.62 -15.39
CA MET A 78 19.46 5.35 -15.97
C MET A 78 20.78 4.69 -15.56
N ASP A 79 21.75 4.66 -16.51
CA ASP A 79 23.13 4.29 -16.19
C ASP A 79 23.68 5.20 -15.06
N ALA A 80 24.34 4.60 -14.06
CA ALA A 80 24.94 5.33 -12.94
C ALA A 80 25.89 6.45 -13.39
N ALA A 81 26.60 6.28 -14.52
CA ALA A 81 27.41 7.33 -15.13
C ALA A 81 26.57 8.47 -15.69
N ALA A 82 25.37 8.17 -16.20
CA ALA A 82 24.44 9.18 -16.71
C ALA A 82 23.79 9.97 -15.58
N LEU A 83 23.51 9.33 -14.43
CA LEU A 83 23.01 10.01 -13.23
C LEU A 83 24.01 11.00 -12.64
N SER A 84 25.32 10.69 -12.71
CA SER A 84 26.39 11.56 -12.19
C SER A 84 26.66 12.81 -13.04
N VAL A 85 26.21 12.82 -14.30
CA VAL A 85 26.50 13.87 -15.31
C VAL A 85 25.25 14.62 -15.72
N LYS A 86 24.07 14.02 -15.58
CA LYS A 86 22.80 14.62 -16.03
C LYS A 86 22.20 15.46 -14.90
N GLU A 87 22.00 16.73 -15.17
CA GLU A 87 21.12 17.57 -14.35
C GLU A 87 19.69 17.03 -14.47
N LEU A 88 19.06 16.75 -13.31
CA LEU A 88 17.64 16.42 -13.27
C LEU A 88 16.84 17.60 -13.81
N ASN A 89 15.76 17.33 -14.51
CA ASN A 89 14.82 18.38 -14.86
C ASN A 89 13.98 18.77 -13.65
N ALA A 90 13.31 19.92 -13.69
CA ALA A 90 12.56 20.47 -12.55
C ALA A 90 11.47 19.52 -12.04
N LYS A 91 10.84 18.69 -12.89
CA LYS A 91 9.88 17.66 -12.46
C LYS A 91 10.58 16.57 -11.67
N GLN A 92 11.67 16.03 -12.17
CA GLN A 92 12.44 14.97 -11.50
C GLN A 92 13.00 15.42 -10.15
N GLU A 93 13.50 16.66 -10.06
CA GLU A 93 13.94 17.25 -8.79
C GLU A 93 12.79 17.38 -7.80
N HIS A 94 11.62 17.85 -8.26
CA HIS A 94 10.42 17.96 -7.44
C HIS A 94 9.97 16.59 -6.92
N ASP A 95 9.85 15.58 -7.80
CA ASP A 95 9.34 14.25 -7.45
C ASP A 95 10.28 13.55 -6.46
N LEU A 96 11.61 13.62 -6.72
CA LEU A 96 12.62 13.07 -5.81
C LEU A 96 12.58 13.75 -4.43
N PHE A 97 12.50 15.09 -4.41
CA PHE A 97 12.38 15.84 -3.15
C PHE A 97 11.10 15.47 -2.41
N PHE A 98 9.99 15.33 -3.13
CA PHE A 98 8.71 14.96 -2.56
C PHE A 98 8.74 13.56 -1.96
N TRP A 99 9.29 12.57 -2.67
CA TRP A 99 9.47 11.21 -2.15
C TRP A 99 10.42 11.17 -0.96
N HIS A 100 11.56 11.87 -1.04
CA HIS A 100 12.49 12.01 0.09
C HIS A 100 11.79 12.53 1.36
N ARG A 101 11.00 13.59 1.23
CA ARG A 101 10.25 14.19 2.35
C ARG A 101 9.23 13.22 2.97
N ASN A 102 8.75 12.26 2.21
CA ASN A 102 7.80 11.24 2.66
C ASN A 102 8.46 9.97 3.18
N GLY A 103 9.80 9.91 3.25
CA GLY A 103 10.54 8.79 3.85
C GLY A 103 11.16 7.82 2.86
N GLY A 104 11.25 8.18 1.57
CA GLY A 104 11.72 7.31 0.48
C GLY A 104 13.20 6.93 0.51
N MET A 105 14.03 7.57 1.34
CA MET A 105 15.48 7.34 1.30
C MET A 105 15.91 5.91 1.60
N THR A 106 15.19 5.22 2.48
CA THR A 106 15.47 3.81 2.79
C THR A 106 15.19 2.92 1.58
N THR A 107 14.07 3.16 0.90
CA THR A 107 13.67 2.44 -0.33
C THR A 107 14.65 2.72 -1.46
N ILE A 108 14.98 4.00 -1.73
CA ILE A 108 15.94 4.40 -2.76
C ILE A 108 17.28 3.68 -2.56
N ALA A 109 17.83 3.70 -1.34
CA ALA A 109 19.12 3.06 -1.06
C ALA A 109 19.08 1.54 -1.32
N ASN A 110 18.01 0.87 -0.91
CA ASN A 110 17.90 -0.57 -1.09
C ASN A 110 17.58 -0.97 -2.54
N LEU A 111 16.80 -0.19 -3.29
CA LEU A 111 16.59 -0.40 -4.72
C LEU A 111 17.87 -0.12 -5.53
N MET A 112 18.68 0.86 -5.16
CA MET A 112 20.00 1.08 -5.78
C MET A 112 20.94 -0.11 -5.54
N ASN A 113 21.00 -0.64 -4.31
CA ASN A 113 21.77 -1.83 -4.02
C ASN A 113 21.26 -3.06 -4.80
N LEU A 114 19.94 -3.19 -4.95
CA LEU A 114 19.34 -4.25 -5.78
C LEU A 114 19.71 -4.07 -7.25
N ASN A 115 19.71 -2.85 -7.77
CA ASN A 115 20.13 -2.55 -9.14
C ASN A 115 21.59 -2.93 -9.43
N GLU A 116 22.47 -2.76 -8.44
CA GLU A 116 23.89 -3.15 -8.56
C GLU A 116 24.09 -4.67 -8.48
N SER A 117 23.33 -5.36 -7.64
CA SER A 117 23.52 -6.80 -7.38
C SER A 117 22.67 -7.70 -8.26
N GLU A 118 21.42 -7.33 -8.50
CA GLU A 118 20.38 -8.13 -9.17
C GLU A 118 19.50 -7.25 -10.09
N PRO A 119 20.06 -6.61 -11.13
CA PRO A 119 19.33 -5.62 -11.94
C PRO A 119 18.08 -6.18 -12.64
N GLU A 120 18.09 -7.46 -13.01
CA GLU A 120 16.91 -8.11 -13.61
C GLU A 120 15.77 -8.25 -12.60
N GLU A 121 16.07 -8.51 -11.33
CA GLU A 121 15.05 -8.58 -10.28
C GLU A 121 14.44 -7.21 -9.98
N LEU A 122 15.25 -6.15 -10.03
CA LEU A 122 14.73 -4.79 -9.90
C LEU A 122 13.72 -4.45 -11.01
N ILE A 123 14.01 -4.78 -12.25
CA ILE A 123 13.09 -4.57 -13.38
C ILE A 123 11.76 -5.29 -13.11
N ILE A 124 11.81 -6.56 -12.71
CA ILE A 124 10.62 -7.34 -12.39
C ILE A 124 9.84 -6.73 -11.23
N LEU A 125 10.54 -6.21 -10.20
CA LEU A 125 9.91 -5.55 -9.06
C LEU A 125 9.20 -4.26 -9.46
N LEU A 126 9.83 -3.41 -10.28
CA LEU A 126 9.22 -2.18 -10.78
C LEU A 126 7.99 -2.50 -11.64
N ASP A 127 8.08 -3.48 -12.55
CA ASP A 127 6.97 -3.93 -13.37
C ASP A 127 5.81 -4.50 -12.52
N TYR A 128 6.11 -5.24 -11.45
CA TYR A 128 5.12 -5.74 -10.50
C TYR A 128 4.35 -4.60 -9.85
N VAL A 129 5.05 -3.60 -9.31
CA VAL A 129 4.40 -2.44 -8.67
C VAL A 129 3.64 -1.61 -9.69
N GLN A 130 4.19 -1.37 -10.89
CA GLN A 130 3.52 -0.62 -11.93
C GLN A 130 2.24 -1.29 -12.43
N SER A 131 2.21 -2.62 -12.50
CA SER A 131 1.04 -3.40 -12.93
C SER A 131 -0.03 -3.55 -11.85
N ALA A 132 0.30 -3.26 -10.59
CA ALA A 132 -0.65 -3.38 -9.49
C ALA A 132 -1.82 -2.38 -9.65
N PRO A 133 -3.08 -2.80 -9.43
CA PRO A 133 -4.22 -1.89 -9.49
C PRO A 133 -4.23 -0.92 -8.30
N VAL A 134 -4.98 0.19 -8.40
CA VAL A 134 -5.15 1.17 -7.31
C VAL A 134 -6.38 0.88 -6.44
N CYS A 135 -7.28 0.02 -6.92
CA CYS A 135 -8.47 -0.42 -6.17
C CYS A 135 -8.92 -1.81 -6.62
N ALA A 136 -9.72 -2.48 -5.80
CA ALA A 136 -10.32 -3.76 -6.13
C ALA A 136 -11.75 -3.86 -5.58
N GLU A 137 -12.65 -4.52 -6.31
CA GLU A 137 -13.94 -4.96 -5.80
C GLU A 137 -13.82 -6.42 -5.36
N VAL A 138 -14.22 -6.71 -4.14
CA VAL A 138 -14.13 -8.04 -3.54
C VAL A 138 -15.49 -8.46 -3.02
N THR A 139 -15.90 -9.68 -3.34
CA THR A 139 -17.17 -10.25 -2.88
C THR A 139 -16.92 -11.49 -2.04
N VAL A 140 -17.47 -11.52 -0.85
CA VAL A 140 -17.59 -12.71 0.01
C VAL A 140 -19.09 -13.10 0.11
N PRO A 141 -19.45 -14.28 0.62
CA PRO A 141 -20.83 -14.79 0.55
C PRO A 141 -21.94 -13.85 1.02
N MET A 142 -21.66 -12.93 1.94
CA MET A 142 -22.69 -12.07 2.54
C MET A 142 -22.42 -10.57 2.36
N LYS A 143 -21.29 -10.19 1.76
CA LYS A 143 -20.86 -8.78 1.67
C LYS A 143 -20.05 -8.49 0.42
N GLN A 144 -20.16 -7.25 -0.03
CA GLN A 144 -19.29 -6.66 -1.05
C GLN A 144 -18.37 -5.62 -0.41
N PHE A 145 -17.15 -5.54 -0.94
CA PHE A 145 -16.14 -4.59 -0.49
C PHE A 145 -15.53 -3.85 -1.68
N VAL A 146 -15.14 -2.62 -1.43
CA VAL A 146 -14.22 -1.88 -2.29
C VAL A 146 -12.96 -1.64 -1.48
N LEU A 147 -11.83 -2.13 -1.99
CA LEU A 147 -10.52 -1.92 -1.38
C LEU A 147 -9.83 -0.77 -2.13
N VAL A 148 -9.41 0.26 -1.41
CA VAL A 148 -8.75 1.44 -1.97
C VAL A 148 -7.83 2.04 -0.91
N HIS A 149 -6.65 2.53 -1.31
CA HIS A 149 -5.68 2.98 -0.32
C HIS A 149 -6.15 4.23 0.45
N GLY A 150 -6.52 5.31 -0.25
CA GLY A 150 -6.86 6.59 0.40
C GLY A 150 -8.36 6.83 0.56
N GLY A 151 -9.11 6.71 -0.50
CA GLY A 151 -10.56 7.03 -0.50
C GLY A 151 -11.02 7.68 -1.80
N PHE A 152 -12.07 8.49 -1.72
CA PHE A 152 -12.70 9.09 -2.91
C PHE A 152 -12.90 10.58 -2.74
N THR A 153 -12.32 11.37 -3.64
CA THR A 153 -12.65 12.81 -3.74
C THR A 153 -13.95 12.97 -4.53
N GLY A 154 -14.90 13.71 -3.95
CA GLY A 154 -16.19 13.97 -4.61
C GLY A 154 -16.98 12.70 -4.91
N PHE A 155 -17.06 11.83 -3.91
CA PHE A 155 -17.75 10.53 -4.02
C PHE A 155 -19.19 10.69 -4.55
N ARG A 156 -19.56 9.80 -5.47
CA ARG A 156 -20.93 9.62 -5.96
C ARG A 156 -21.20 8.13 -6.19
N PRO A 157 -22.26 7.57 -5.59
CA PRO A 157 -22.54 6.12 -5.65
C PRO A 157 -22.67 5.55 -7.06
N GLU A 158 -23.16 6.37 -8.00
CA GLU A 158 -23.36 6.00 -9.41
C GLU A 158 -22.12 6.12 -10.29
N LYS A 159 -21.03 6.74 -9.77
CA LYS A 159 -19.79 6.92 -10.53
C LYS A 159 -18.99 5.62 -10.54
N PRO A 160 -18.66 5.05 -11.71
CA PRO A 160 -17.81 3.87 -11.82
C PRO A 160 -16.44 4.10 -11.20
N LEU A 161 -15.85 3.06 -10.58
CA LEU A 161 -14.52 3.16 -9.94
C LEU A 161 -13.43 3.61 -10.91
N GLN A 162 -13.51 3.19 -12.17
CA GLN A 162 -12.54 3.50 -13.22
C GLN A 162 -12.57 4.97 -13.69
N GLU A 163 -13.59 5.72 -13.31
CA GLU A 163 -13.72 7.14 -13.63
C GLU A 163 -13.14 8.06 -12.55
N TYR A 164 -12.77 7.51 -11.37
CA TYR A 164 -12.05 8.28 -10.36
C TYR A 164 -10.60 8.47 -10.77
N ASP A 165 -10.05 9.66 -10.47
CA ASP A 165 -8.63 9.91 -10.65
C ASP A 165 -7.81 8.99 -9.73
N GLN A 166 -6.81 8.30 -10.29
CA GLN A 166 -5.98 7.37 -9.53
C GLN A 166 -5.27 8.08 -8.37
N ARG A 167 -4.84 9.32 -8.57
CA ARG A 167 -4.23 10.13 -7.53
C ARG A 167 -5.19 10.39 -6.38
N ASP A 168 -6.47 10.68 -6.68
CA ASP A 168 -7.48 10.83 -5.63
C ASP A 168 -7.63 9.55 -4.81
N LEU A 169 -7.66 8.39 -5.47
CA LEU A 169 -7.84 7.09 -4.81
C LEU A 169 -6.71 6.75 -3.81
N VAL A 170 -5.50 7.28 -4.02
CA VAL A 170 -4.35 6.98 -3.15
C VAL A 170 -3.98 8.11 -2.18
N TRP A 171 -4.50 9.35 -2.37
CA TRP A 171 -4.16 10.50 -1.53
C TRP A 171 -5.30 11.04 -0.69
N THR A 172 -6.55 10.68 -0.97
CA THR A 172 -7.71 11.19 -0.25
C THR A 172 -7.70 10.71 1.20
N ARG A 173 -7.99 11.62 2.11
CA ARG A 173 -8.20 11.33 3.54
C ARG A 173 -9.65 11.62 3.89
N PRO A 174 -10.48 10.59 4.10
CA PRO A 174 -11.90 10.79 4.37
C PRO A 174 -12.11 11.48 5.72
N TYR A 175 -13.09 12.35 5.78
CA TYR A 175 -13.58 12.85 7.05
C TYR A 175 -14.38 11.77 7.77
N ILE A 176 -14.40 11.80 9.10
CA ILE A 176 -15.15 10.85 9.93
C ILE A 176 -16.65 10.81 9.60
N THR A 177 -17.18 11.89 9.03
CA THR A 177 -18.58 12.03 8.60
C THR A 177 -18.82 11.56 7.16
N GLU A 178 -17.76 11.19 6.45
CA GLU A 178 -17.86 10.72 5.06
C GLU A 178 -18.67 9.44 5.00
N ARG A 179 -19.49 9.33 3.96
CA ARG A 179 -20.29 8.12 3.69
C ARG A 179 -20.10 7.70 2.25
N TYR A 180 -19.84 6.41 2.10
CA TYR A 180 -19.75 5.75 0.80
C TYR A 180 -21.03 4.96 0.50
N TRP A 181 -20.96 3.86 -0.26
CA TRP A 181 -22.14 3.04 -0.61
C TRP A 181 -22.80 2.44 0.64
N ASP A 182 -24.12 2.25 0.59
CA ASP A 182 -24.87 1.58 1.66
C ASP A 182 -24.92 0.05 1.48
N ASP A 183 -24.63 -0.45 0.27
CA ASP A 183 -24.69 -1.88 -0.11
C ASP A 183 -23.33 -2.60 -0.02
N ARG A 184 -22.23 -1.88 0.19
CA ARG A 184 -20.88 -2.42 0.29
C ARG A 184 -20.04 -1.61 1.28
N LEU A 185 -18.99 -2.23 1.86
CA LEU A 185 -18.03 -1.54 2.72
C LEU A 185 -16.77 -1.16 1.95
N VAL A 186 -16.26 0.04 2.20
CA VAL A 186 -14.93 0.45 1.73
C VAL A 186 -13.90 0.08 2.80
N ILE A 187 -12.82 -0.60 2.41
CA ILE A 187 -11.65 -0.83 3.25
C ILE A 187 -10.52 0.05 2.74
N LEU A 188 -9.94 0.83 3.62
CA LEU A 188 -8.89 1.78 3.29
C LEU A 188 -7.79 1.83 4.36
N GLY A 189 -6.70 2.56 4.05
CA GLY A 189 -5.58 2.86 4.92
C GLY A 189 -5.17 4.32 4.81
N HIS A 190 -3.85 4.58 4.58
CA HIS A 190 -3.31 5.92 4.30
C HIS A 190 -3.40 6.92 5.45
N THR A 191 -4.50 6.92 6.19
CA THR A 191 -4.70 7.84 7.30
C THR A 191 -4.58 7.06 8.60
N PRO A 192 -3.47 7.19 9.35
CA PRO A 192 -3.32 6.44 10.58
C PRO A 192 -4.55 6.60 11.48
N THR A 193 -5.13 5.50 11.93
CA THR A 193 -6.36 5.48 12.73
C THR A 193 -6.28 6.31 14.01
N GLU A 194 -5.05 6.66 14.43
CA GLU A 194 -4.80 7.63 15.50
C GLU A 194 -5.44 9.01 15.22
N TYR A 195 -5.52 9.44 13.94
CA TYR A 195 -6.18 10.69 13.54
C TYR A 195 -7.68 10.69 13.85
N TYR A 196 -8.29 9.52 13.89
CA TYR A 196 -9.68 9.33 14.26
C TYR A 196 -9.86 9.00 15.76
N GLY A 197 -8.76 9.02 16.53
CA GLY A 197 -8.75 8.70 17.95
C GLY A 197 -8.72 7.21 18.30
N ASN A 198 -8.39 6.34 17.35
CA ASN A 198 -8.37 4.88 17.52
C ASN A 198 -6.99 4.25 17.28
N LYS A 199 -5.98 4.77 17.97
CA LYS A 199 -4.59 4.37 17.80
C LYS A 199 -4.36 2.86 17.91
N GLY A 200 -3.73 2.27 16.87
CA GLY A 200 -3.32 0.87 16.83
C GLY A 200 -4.46 -0.13 16.68
N ARG A 201 -5.65 0.32 16.29
CA ARG A 201 -6.84 -0.48 16.04
C ARG A 201 -7.54 0.00 14.78
N ALA A 202 -8.29 -0.88 14.10
CA ALA A 202 -9.13 -0.47 12.99
C ALA A 202 -10.13 0.62 13.42
N PHE A 203 -10.36 1.59 12.55
CA PHE A 203 -11.41 2.60 12.76
C PHE A 203 -12.62 2.25 11.89
N VAL A 204 -13.76 2.02 12.53
CA VAL A 204 -14.95 1.49 11.87
C VAL A 204 -16.05 2.55 11.80
N THR A 205 -16.61 2.74 10.61
CA THR A 205 -17.80 3.56 10.35
C THR A 205 -18.91 2.68 9.73
N PRO A 206 -20.11 3.20 9.53
CA PRO A 206 -21.16 2.43 8.86
C PRO A 206 -20.86 2.02 7.42
N THR A 207 -19.99 2.74 6.69
CA THR A 207 -19.75 2.51 5.25
C THR A 207 -18.29 2.29 4.88
N TRP A 208 -17.35 2.47 5.83
CA TRP A 208 -15.93 2.23 5.58
C TRP A 208 -15.18 1.83 6.86
N ILE A 209 -14.07 1.15 6.68
CA ILE A 209 -13.16 0.72 7.75
C ILE A 209 -11.74 1.14 7.33
N ASP A 210 -11.06 1.87 8.21
CA ASP A 210 -9.64 2.18 8.07
C ASP A 210 -8.81 1.19 8.86
N ILE A 211 -7.80 0.60 8.20
CA ILE A 211 -6.92 -0.42 8.77
C ILE A 211 -5.45 0.01 8.86
N ASP A 212 -5.13 1.30 8.63
CA ASP A 212 -3.80 1.84 8.92
C ASP A 212 -3.59 2.00 10.43
N THR A 213 -3.07 0.97 11.06
CA THR A 213 -2.82 0.92 12.50
C THR A 213 -1.50 1.55 12.93
N GLY A 214 -0.79 2.24 12.02
CA GLY A 214 0.37 3.08 12.32
C GLY A 214 1.72 2.37 12.32
N ALA A 215 1.92 1.35 11.49
CA ALA A 215 3.22 0.68 11.35
C ALA A 215 4.32 1.66 10.92
N ALA A 216 4.01 2.66 10.12
CA ALA A 216 4.89 3.77 9.75
C ALA A 216 5.53 4.48 10.95
N GLY A 217 4.80 4.63 12.04
CA GLY A 217 5.23 5.28 13.28
C GLY A 217 5.78 4.32 14.34
N GLY A 218 6.15 3.10 13.97
CA GLY A 218 6.68 2.08 14.89
C GLY A 218 5.60 1.23 15.58
N GLY A 219 4.35 1.33 15.14
CA GLY A 219 3.29 0.40 15.49
C GLY A 219 3.41 -0.93 14.75
N SER A 220 2.35 -1.73 14.76
CA SER A 220 2.26 -2.97 14.00
C SER A 220 1.07 -2.89 13.03
N PRO A 221 1.19 -3.46 11.82
CA PRO A 221 0.04 -3.62 10.95
C PRO A 221 -0.96 -4.60 11.57
N MET A 222 -2.17 -4.58 11.04
CA MET A 222 -3.21 -5.54 11.36
C MET A 222 -3.61 -6.37 10.12
N LEU A 223 -4.30 -7.49 10.35
CA LEU A 223 -5.06 -8.17 9.31
C LEU A 223 -6.56 -8.04 9.63
N LEU A 224 -7.34 -7.73 8.62
CA LEU A 224 -8.80 -7.80 8.63
C LEU A 224 -9.24 -8.97 7.75
N ARG A 225 -9.97 -9.92 8.32
CA ARG A 225 -10.61 -10.97 7.54
C ARG A 225 -11.97 -10.48 7.05
N LEU A 226 -12.15 -10.43 5.73
CA LEU A 226 -13.35 -9.84 5.13
C LEU A 226 -14.60 -10.70 5.28
N ASP A 227 -14.43 -12.01 5.44
CA ASP A 227 -15.54 -12.97 5.55
C ASP A 227 -16.44 -12.70 6.76
N ASP A 228 -15.86 -12.29 7.87
CA ASP A 228 -16.56 -12.06 9.14
C ASP A 228 -16.13 -10.79 9.89
N LEU A 229 -15.24 -9.99 9.29
CA LEU A 229 -14.64 -8.79 9.88
C LEU A 229 -13.82 -9.07 11.13
N ALA A 230 -13.26 -10.27 11.29
CA ALA A 230 -12.34 -10.58 12.37
C ALA A 230 -11.02 -9.81 12.22
N GLU A 231 -10.58 -9.19 13.32
CA GLU A 231 -9.36 -8.38 13.40
C GLU A 231 -8.23 -9.17 14.06
N PHE A 232 -7.03 -9.16 13.47
CA PHE A 232 -5.85 -9.83 14.03
C PHE A 232 -4.74 -8.80 14.23
N TYR A 233 -4.11 -8.85 15.39
CA TYR A 233 -3.03 -7.98 15.84
C TYR A 233 -1.91 -8.81 16.46
N LEU A 234 -0.63 -8.35 16.37
CA LEU A 234 0.50 -8.90 17.11
C LEU A 234 0.54 -8.44 18.56
#